data_a0a43b2af3527296f2cbccecc2350aca
#
_entry.id   a0a43b2af3527296f2cbccecc2350aca
#
_cell.length_a   1.000
_cell.length_b   1.000
_cell.length_c   1.000
_cell.angle_alpha   90.00
_cell.angle_beta   90.00
_cell.angle_gamma   90.00
#
_symmetry.space_group_name_H-M   'P 1'
#
loop_
_entity.id
_entity.type
_entity.pdbx_description
1 polymer ?
#
loop_
_entity_poly.entity_id
_entity_poly.type
_entity_poly.pdbx_seq_one_letter_code
_entity_poly.pdbx_strand_id
1 'polypeptide(L)'
;MKGAIDMPFSRHTRRSVFSIGAASLAAAFLFLTPENTHAADTTAKIHILTLGSGSNAIVLESVDDNGQKIFGMVDSGEDWDYPDGSDPRYPLRSGITTSTGYDDEVLSYLDSLGVTSDNLQFYVATHPHSDHIGTGDTIVRLYSPDRVYLLPYDDSYIYNTARLWDNLYVYDQLLTAAEETEGVTLIQHLNPGAASAEEGSPDFAFGNFHIQIVNYEEDYLTSPKEDANQFCLGVIASANDHRAFLTSDIDDVEGDASRIVSNYGLYSIDLMTSNHHGYPNAVDADYLAAVNPEYFIQTKSEAKRS
;
A
#
# COMPACT_ATOMS: atom_id res chain seq x y z
N MET A 1 -2.31 -8.54 20.11
CA MET A 1 -2.82 -8.28 18.76
C MET A 1 -4.20 -7.68 18.86
N LYS A 2 -4.37 -6.45 18.47
CA LYS A 2 -5.69 -5.78 18.40
C LYS A 2 -5.88 -5.30 16.98
N GLY A 3 -6.63 -6.09 16.20
CA GLY A 3 -7.44 -5.66 15.08
C GLY A 3 -6.72 -5.17 13.83
N ALA A 4 -6.49 -6.10 12.90
CA ALA A 4 -6.59 -5.73 11.49
C ALA A 4 -8.08 -5.50 11.16
N ILE A 5 -8.39 -4.49 10.37
CA ILE A 5 -9.75 -4.27 9.86
C ILE A 5 -9.82 -4.95 8.50
N ASP A 6 -10.56 -6.07 8.46
CA ASP A 6 -10.90 -6.79 7.23
C ASP A 6 -12.25 -6.23 6.74
N MET A 7 -12.24 -5.49 5.64
CA MET A 7 -13.48 -4.96 5.04
C MET A 7 -13.74 -5.64 3.69
N PRO A 8 -14.72 -6.54 3.62
CA PRO A 8 -15.13 -7.12 2.36
C PRO A 8 -16.01 -6.15 1.57
N PHE A 9 -15.65 -5.85 0.35
CA PHE A 9 -16.49 -5.13 -0.61
C PHE A 9 -17.47 -6.10 -1.26
N SER A 10 -18.77 -6.04 -0.91
CA SER A 10 -19.78 -6.92 -1.50
C SER A 10 -20.88 -6.11 -2.23
N ARG A 11 -21.29 -6.58 -3.41
CA ARG A 11 -22.36 -5.97 -4.19
C ARG A 11 -23.73 -6.14 -3.55
N HIS A 12 -24.49 -5.06 -3.40
CA HIS A 12 -25.95 -5.09 -3.25
C HIS A 12 -26.61 -5.07 -4.62
N THR A 13 -27.03 -6.24 -5.10
CA THR A 13 -27.86 -6.35 -6.31
C THR A 13 -29.30 -5.89 -6.03
N ARG A 14 -29.74 -4.77 -6.62
CA ARG A 14 -31.16 -4.43 -6.71
C ARG A 14 -31.84 -5.35 -7.73
N ARG A 15 -32.74 -6.20 -7.29
CA ARG A 15 -33.64 -6.98 -8.15
C ARG A 15 -34.74 -6.08 -8.67
N SER A 16 -34.78 -5.85 -9.98
CA SER A 16 -35.97 -5.36 -10.66
C SER A 16 -36.84 -6.55 -11.09
N VAL A 17 -38.07 -6.59 -10.62
CA VAL A 17 -39.08 -7.58 -11.00
C VAL A 17 -39.81 -7.08 -12.23
N PHE A 18 -39.66 -7.77 -13.37
CA PHE A 18 -40.61 -7.63 -14.50
C PHE A 18 -41.39 -8.93 -14.66
N SER A 19 -42.72 -8.79 -14.54
CA SER A 19 -43.71 -9.82 -14.88
C SER A 19 -44.17 -9.65 -16.32
N ILE A 20 -44.06 -10.69 -17.16
CA ILE A 20 -44.84 -10.79 -18.42
C ILE A 20 -45.26 -12.23 -18.62
N GLY A 21 -46.46 -12.34 -19.07
CA GLY A 21 -47.35 -13.47 -19.14
C GLY A 21 -47.03 -14.60 -20.10
N ALA A 22 -47.77 -15.64 -19.91
CA ALA A 22 -47.69 -16.95 -20.52
C ALA A 22 -48.01 -16.96 -22.01
N ALA A 23 -47.26 -17.75 -22.79
CA ALA A 23 -47.68 -18.40 -24.00
C ALA A 23 -46.94 -19.75 -24.13
N SER A 24 -47.74 -20.83 -24.22
CA SER A 24 -47.28 -22.20 -24.41
C SER A 24 -46.80 -22.45 -25.84
N LEU A 25 -45.73 -23.21 -26.05
CA LEU A 25 -45.63 -24.26 -27.04
C LEU A 25 -44.31 -25.10 -26.94
N ALA A 26 -44.52 -26.42 -26.98
CA ALA A 26 -43.69 -27.50 -27.49
C ALA A 26 -42.29 -27.75 -26.92
N ALA A 27 -42.15 -28.93 -26.32
CA ALA A 27 -40.97 -29.56 -25.78
C ALA A 27 -39.93 -29.88 -26.85
N ALA A 28 -38.70 -29.43 -26.63
CA ALA A 28 -37.50 -30.09 -27.04
C ALA A 28 -36.63 -30.29 -25.80
N PHE A 29 -36.48 -31.52 -25.32
CA PHE A 29 -35.55 -31.87 -24.25
C PHE A 29 -34.12 -31.80 -24.80
N LEU A 30 -33.50 -30.62 -24.68
CA LEU A 30 -32.03 -30.53 -24.64
C LEU A 30 -31.66 -30.73 -23.17
N PHE A 31 -30.96 -31.84 -22.89
CA PHE A 31 -30.22 -31.95 -21.64
C PHE A 31 -29.05 -30.96 -21.70
N LEU A 32 -29.31 -29.73 -21.29
CA LEU A 32 -28.25 -28.80 -20.88
C LEU A 32 -27.79 -29.33 -19.53
N THR A 33 -26.61 -29.93 -19.48
CA THR A 33 -25.83 -30.02 -18.26
C THR A 33 -25.75 -28.61 -17.68
N PRO A 34 -26.06 -28.38 -16.40
CA PRO A 34 -25.78 -27.07 -15.81
C PRO A 34 -24.27 -26.86 -15.93
N GLU A 35 -23.85 -25.95 -16.82
CA GLU A 35 -22.56 -25.32 -16.61
C GLU A 35 -22.63 -24.70 -15.23
N ASN A 36 -21.86 -25.24 -14.29
CA ASN A 36 -21.55 -24.56 -13.06
C ASN A 36 -20.80 -23.27 -13.45
N THR A 37 -21.55 -22.24 -13.76
CA THR A 37 -21.02 -20.90 -13.71
C THR A 37 -20.73 -20.62 -12.23
N HIS A 38 -19.54 -21.00 -11.76
CA HIS A 38 -19.03 -20.43 -10.53
C HIS A 38 -19.12 -18.93 -10.72
N ALA A 39 -19.89 -18.25 -9.88
CA ALA A 39 -19.80 -16.81 -9.81
C ALA A 39 -18.31 -16.51 -9.58
N ALA A 40 -17.73 -15.66 -10.42
CA ALA A 40 -16.34 -15.27 -10.25
C ALA A 40 -16.17 -14.76 -8.81
N ASP A 41 -15.14 -15.25 -8.13
CA ASP A 41 -14.82 -14.74 -6.81
C ASP A 41 -14.43 -13.26 -6.96
N THR A 42 -15.15 -12.39 -6.25
CA THR A 42 -14.94 -10.94 -6.30
C THR A 42 -14.23 -10.45 -5.03
N THR A 43 -13.50 -11.33 -4.35
CA THR A 43 -12.74 -10.96 -3.15
C THR A 43 -11.77 -9.84 -3.46
N ALA A 44 -11.93 -8.75 -2.74
CA ALA A 44 -11.02 -7.62 -2.70
C ALA A 44 -11.05 -7.09 -1.26
N LYS A 45 -9.93 -7.22 -0.52
CA LYS A 45 -9.84 -6.81 0.88
C LYS A 45 -8.59 -5.97 1.10
N ILE A 46 -8.71 -5.00 1.99
CA ILE A 46 -7.61 -4.18 2.48
C ILE A 46 -7.45 -4.46 3.97
N HIS A 47 -6.29 -4.99 4.36
CA HIS A 47 -5.92 -5.26 5.73
C HIS A 47 -4.98 -4.15 6.19
N ILE A 48 -5.40 -3.35 7.16
CA ILE A 48 -4.57 -2.30 7.75
C ILE A 48 -4.13 -2.78 9.12
N LEU A 49 -2.84 -3.03 9.30
CA LEU A 49 -2.29 -3.51 10.55
C LEU A 49 -2.20 -2.34 11.53
N THR A 50 -2.74 -2.53 12.72
CA THR A 50 -2.59 -1.56 13.81
C THR A 50 -1.32 -1.90 14.58
N LEU A 51 -0.23 -1.31 14.15
CA LEU A 51 1.06 -1.36 14.82
C LEU A 51 1.16 -0.18 15.79
N GLY A 52 1.91 -0.31 16.86
CA GLY A 52 2.13 0.80 17.79
C GLY A 52 3.02 1.89 17.15
N SER A 53 3.17 3.01 17.81
CA SER A 53 4.15 4.07 17.48
C SER A 53 3.98 4.78 16.12
N GLY A 54 2.92 4.53 15.37
CA GLY A 54 2.71 5.14 14.06
C GLY A 54 3.26 4.34 12.88
N SER A 55 3.70 3.11 13.09
CA SER A 55 4.14 2.25 11.98
C SER A 55 3.01 1.88 11.02
N ASN A 56 3.33 1.79 9.74
CA ASN A 56 2.39 1.55 8.65
C ASN A 56 2.69 0.22 7.95
N ALA A 57 1.71 -0.67 7.90
CA ALA A 57 1.76 -1.90 7.13
C ALA A 57 0.35 -2.26 6.62
N ILE A 58 0.21 -2.40 5.31
CA ILE A 58 -1.08 -2.63 4.66
C ILE A 58 -0.96 -3.79 3.69
N VAL A 59 -1.90 -4.75 3.74
CA VAL A 59 -1.95 -5.88 2.82
C VAL A 59 -3.23 -5.81 1.99
N LEU A 60 -3.09 -5.99 0.69
CA LEU A 60 -4.18 -6.13 -0.26
C LEU A 60 -4.36 -7.62 -0.55
N GLU A 61 -5.55 -8.17 -0.29
CA GLU A 61 -5.91 -9.55 -0.63
C GLU A 61 -6.89 -9.57 -1.80
N SER A 62 -6.57 -10.31 -2.84
CA SER A 62 -7.44 -10.54 -3.98
C SER A 62 -7.39 -12.02 -4.41
N VAL A 63 -7.96 -12.31 -5.56
CA VAL A 63 -7.85 -13.63 -6.21
C VAL A 63 -7.45 -13.43 -7.67
N ASP A 64 -6.67 -14.39 -8.18
CA ASP A 64 -6.32 -14.48 -9.59
C ASP A 64 -7.49 -15.05 -10.45
N ASP A 65 -7.26 -15.18 -11.75
CA ASP A 65 -8.25 -15.74 -12.68
C ASP A 65 -8.61 -17.22 -12.40
N ASN A 66 -7.80 -17.92 -11.59
CA ASN A 66 -8.04 -19.29 -11.15
C ASN A 66 -8.74 -19.36 -9.78
N GLY A 67 -9.04 -18.22 -9.17
CA GLY A 67 -9.61 -18.13 -7.82
C GLY A 67 -8.60 -18.39 -6.70
N GLN A 68 -7.28 -18.36 -6.99
CA GLN A 68 -6.25 -18.49 -5.97
C GLN A 68 -5.98 -17.13 -5.33
N LYS A 69 -5.75 -17.13 -4.01
CA LYS A 69 -5.40 -15.91 -3.28
C LYS A 69 -4.08 -15.34 -3.76
N ILE A 70 -4.08 -14.05 -4.02
CA ILE A 70 -2.91 -13.25 -4.32
C ILE A 70 -2.85 -12.04 -3.39
N PHE A 71 -1.64 -11.58 -3.12
CA PHE A 71 -1.40 -10.50 -2.17
C PHE A 71 -0.52 -9.41 -2.77
N GLY A 72 -0.77 -8.18 -2.34
CA GLY A 72 0.10 -7.03 -2.51
C GLY A 72 0.32 -6.35 -1.16
N MET A 73 1.42 -5.64 -1.00
CA MET A 73 1.73 -4.97 0.25
C MET A 73 2.13 -3.52 0.02
N VAL A 74 1.74 -2.64 0.94
CA VAL A 74 2.13 -1.22 0.98
C VAL A 74 2.68 -0.95 2.37
N ASP A 75 3.95 -0.62 2.45
CA ASP A 75 4.74 -0.48 3.67
C ASP A 75 4.75 -1.77 4.54
N SER A 76 5.63 -1.83 5.51
CA SER A 76 5.90 -3.04 6.29
C SER A 76 6.10 -2.81 7.78
N GLY A 77 6.12 -1.55 8.22
CA GLY A 77 6.32 -1.18 9.62
C GLY A 77 7.78 -1.14 10.06
N GLU A 78 7.96 -0.60 11.26
CA GLU A 78 9.25 -0.53 11.97
C GLU A 78 9.79 -1.92 12.28
N ASP A 79 11.11 -2.09 12.22
CA ASP A 79 11.81 -3.30 12.63
C ASP A 79 12.66 -3.10 13.90
N TRP A 80 13.38 -4.15 14.33
CA TRP A 80 14.31 -4.06 15.45
C TRP A 80 15.72 -3.64 15.03
N ASP A 81 15.97 -3.54 13.72
CA ASP A 81 17.29 -3.20 13.20
C ASP A 81 17.48 -1.69 13.14
N TYR A 82 18.68 -1.26 13.52
CA TYR A 82 19.12 0.13 13.41
C TYR A 82 20.64 0.20 13.29
N PRO A 83 21.19 1.27 12.68
CA PRO A 83 22.63 1.39 12.54
C PRO A 83 23.33 1.54 13.90
N ASP A 84 24.41 0.81 14.12
CA ASP A 84 25.23 0.92 15.32
C ASP A 84 26.27 2.06 15.25
N GLY A 85 26.34 2.78 14.12
CA GLY A 85 27.26 3.87 13.85
C GLY A 85 28.68 3.45 13.51
N SER A 86 28.95 2.14 13.35
CA SER A 86 30.29 1.63 12.97
C SER A 86 30.62 1.90 11.49
N ASP A 87 29.63 1.89 10.61
CA ASP A 87 29.78 2.31 9.22
C ASP A 87 29.50 3.83 9.11
N PRO A 88 30.44 4.64 8.62
CA PRO A 88 30.25 6.09 8.48
C PRO A 88 29.13 6.50 7.52
N ARG A 89 28.65 5.60 6.66
CA ARG A 89 27.46 5.84 5.83
C ARG A 89 26.18 5.85 6.66
N TYR A 90 26.16 5.11 7.76
CA TYR A 90 25.00 4.94 8.63
C TYR A 90 25.32 5.37 10.07
N PRO A 91 25.51 6.67 10.31
CA PRO A 91 25.80 7.15 11.66
C PRO A 91 24.57 7.00 12.57
N LEU A 92 24.80 6.67 13.82
CA LEU A 92 23.73 6.65 14.82
C LEU A 92 23.27 8.09 15.10
N ARG A 93 22.14 8.47 14.51
CA ARG A 93 21.56 9.83 14.64
C ARG A 93 20.53 9.88 15.77
N SER A 94 20.29 11.08 16.29
CA SER A 94 19.21 11.32 17.26
C SER A 94 17.86 11.17 16.59
N GLY A 95 16.95 10.44 17.22
CA GLY A 95 15.59 10.21 16.73
C GLY A 95 15.36 8.88 16.06
N ILE A 96 16.43 8.10 15.81
CA ILE A 96 16.33 6.71 15.37
C ILE A 96 15.57 5.89 16.42
N THR A 97 14.64 5.07 16.00
CA THR A 97 13.94 4.10 16.84
C THR A 97 14.90 2.96 17.18
N THR A 98 15.11 2.68 18.46
CA THR A 98 16.06 1.64 18.93
C THR A 98 15.43 0.66 19.92
N SER A 99 14.14 0.73 20.14
CA SER A 99 13.48 -0.01 21.22
C SER A 99 12.13 -0.60 20.83
N THR A 100 11.78 -0.56 19.57
CA THR A 100 10.49 -1.03 19.05
C THR A 100 10.67 -1.55 17.64
N GLY A 101 10.16 -2.73 17.37
CA GLY A 101 10.03 -3.34 16.05
C GLY A 101 8.76 -4.18 16.03
N TYR A 102 8.22 -4.41 14.86
CA TYR A 102 6.95 -5.11 14.63
C TYR A 102 7.08 -6.27 13.65
N ASP A 103 8.31 -6.73 13.37
CA ASP A 103 8.60 -7.85 12.46
C ASP A 103 7.75 -9.07 12.79
N ASP A 104 7.79 -9.53 14.05
CA ASP A 104 7.06 -10.72 14.49
C ASP A 104 5.55 -10.59 14.27
N GLU A 105 4.98 -9.40 14.53
CA GLU A 105 3.57 -9.13 14.34
C GLU A 105 3.20 -9.12 12.85
N VAL A 106 3.99 -8.47 12.02
CA VAL A 106 3.78 -8.37 10.57
C VAL A 106 3.91 -9.74 9.93
N LEU A 107 5.02 -10.46 10.17
CA LEU A 107 5.26 -11.77 9.62
C LEU A 107 4.20 -12.79 10.06
N SER A 108 3.83 -12.83 11.36
CA SER A 108 2.76 -13.68 11.86
C SER A 108 1.41 -13.39 11.21
N TYR A 109 1.16 -12.11 10.88
CA TYR A 109 -0.07 -11.74 10.19
C TYR A 109 -0.07 -12.22 8.74
N LEU A 110 1.02 -12.01 8.01
CA LEU A 110 1.19 -12.51 6.64
C LEU A 110 1.03 -14.03 6.56
N ASP A 111 1.66 -14.78 7.48
CA ASP A 111 1.52 -16.23 7.60
C ASP A 111 0.07 -16.63 7.86
N SER A 112 -0.66 -15.90 8.71
CA SER A 112 -2.06 -16.17 9.02
C SER A 112 -3.01 -15.98 7.83
N LEU A 113 -2.65 -15.10 6.89
CA LEU A 113 -3.36 -14.91 5.63
C LEU A 113 -3.03 -16.00 4.59
N GLY A 114 -1.89 -16.69 4.75
CA GLY A 114 -1.35 -17.65 3.81
C GLY A 114 -0.51 -17.00 2.72
N VAL A 115 0.17 -15.90 3.03
CA VAL A 115 1.16 -15.28 2.13
C VAL A 115 2.36 -16.21 1.98
N THR A 116 2.83 -16.36 0.76
CA THR A 116 3.99 -17.19 0.38
C THR A 116 4.74 -16.52 -0.76
N SER A 117 5.91 -17.05 -1.13
CA SER A 117 6.67 -16.62 -2.30
C SER A 117 5.93 -16.84 -3.64
N ASP A 118 4.89 -17.67 -3.66
CA ASP A 118 4.15 -17.96 -4.89
C ASP A 118 2.96 -17.01 -5.10
N ASN A 119 2.62 -16.18 -4.11
CA ASN A 119 1.38 -15.38 -4.16
C ASN A 119 1.51 -13.92 -3.69
N LEU A 120 2.68 -13.45 -3.27
CA LEU A 120 2.94 -12.03 -3.03
C LEU A 120 3.40 -11.37 -4.32
N GLN A 121 2.49 -10.65 -5.00
CA GLN A 121 2.76 -10.12 -6.35
C GLN A 121 3.51 -8.79 -6.34
N PHE A 122 3.34 -7.97 -5.30
CA PHE A 122 4.08 -6.72 -5.23
C PHE A 122 4.25 -6.21 -3.79
N TYR A 123 5.28 -5.41 -3.62
CA TYR A 123 5.53 -4.61 -2.43
C TYR A 123 5.82 -3.16 -2.84
N VAL A 124 5.07 -2.20 -2.29
CA VAL A 124 5.29 -0.76 -2.46
C VAL A 124 5.93 -0.22 -1.19
N ALA A 125 7.19 0.15 -1.27
CA ALA A 125 7.93 0.88 -0.25
C ALA A 125 7.69 2.38 -0.51
N THR A 126 6.89 3.04 0.32
CA THR A 126 6.40 4.37 0.00
C THR A 126 7.47 5.45 0.12
N HIS A 127 8.31 5.38 1.14
CA HIS A 127 9.43 6.28 1.37
C HIS A 127 10.38 5.68 2.43
N PRO A 128 11.64 6.15 2.55
CA PRO A 128 12.69 5.50 3.33
C PRO A 128 12.66 5.83 4.83
N HIS A 129 11.51 5.84 5.49
CA HIS A 129 11.44 5.87 6.94
C HIS A 129 11.28 4.47 7.51
N SER A 130 11.93 4.17 8.63
CA SER A 130 11.95 2.83 9.24
C SER A 130 10.55 2.36 9.69
N ASP A 131 9.70 3.26 10.18
CA ASP A 131 8.32 2.95 10.56
C ASP A 131 7.40 2.62 9.36
N HIS A 132 7.94 2.70 8.14
CA HIS A 132 7.29 2.28 6.88
C HIS A 132 7.97 1.10 6.22
N ILE A 133 9.28 1.12 6.04
CA ILE A 133 9.98 0.10 5.26
C ILE A 133 10.94 -0.76 6.08
N GLY A 134 10.98 -0.59 7.41
CA GLY A 134 11.91 -1.31 8.28
C GLY A 134 11.89 -2.82 8.07
N THR A 135 10.74 -3.48 8.20
CA THR A 135 10.62 -4.93 7.98
C THR A 135 10.71 -5.34 6.50
N GLY A 136 10.85 -4.38 5.56
CA GLY A 136 10.74 -4.61 4.12
C GLY A 136 11.77 -5.58 3.55
N ASP A 137 13.01 -5.50 3.95
CA ASP A 137 14.09 -6.39 3.50
C ASP A 137 13.81 -7.85 3.90
N THR A 138 13.33 -8.06 5.12
CA THR A 138 12.92 -9.37 5.64
C THR A 138 11.74 -9.94 4.85
N ILE A 139 10.74 -9.11 4.52
CA ILE A 139 9.60 -9.52 3.68
C ILE A 139 10.07 -9.92 2.29
N VAL A 140 10.93 -9.12 1.67
CA VAL A 140 11.45 -9.43 0.33
C VAL A 140 12.22 -10.73 0.32
N ARG A 141 13.07 -10.98 1.32
CA ARG A 141 13.86 -12.23 1.41
C ARG A 141 12.99 -13.46 1.69
N LEU A 142 11.92 -13.33 2.48
CA LEU A 142 11.07 -14.46 2.87
C LEU A 142 9.99 -14.78 1.83
N TYR A 143 9.38 -13.78 1.23
CA TYR A 143 8.20 -13.94 0.38
C TYR A 143 8.44 -13.61 -1.09
N SER A 144 9.64 -13.12 -1.47
CA SER A 144 10.07 -12.89 -2.86
C SER A 144 8.96 -12.28 -3.74
N PRO A 145 8.43 -11.08 -3.43
CA PRO A 145 7.37 -10.47 -4.22
C PRO A 145 7.80 -10.34 -5.69
N ASP A 146 6.89 -10.57 -6.64
CA ASP A 146 7.21 -10.43 -8.08
C ASP A 146 7.82 -9.06 -8.40
N ARG A 147 7.35 -8.00 -7.70
CA ARG A 147 7.82 -6.62 -7.90
C ARG A 147 7.99 -5.89 -6.58
N VAL A 148 9.06 -5.12 -6.49
CA VAL A 148 9.31 -4.16 -5.41
C VAL A 148 9.39 -2.75 -6.02
N TYR A 149 8.48 -1.88 -5.62
CA TYR A 149 8.51 -0.46 -5.98
C TYR A 149 9.25 0.29 -4.89
N LEU A 150 10.43 0.80 -5.21
CA LEU A 150 11.34 1.51 -4.30
C LEU A 150 12.01 2.64 -5.06
N LEU A 151 11.54 3.87 -4.91
CA LEU A 151 12.15 5.03 -5.58
C LEU A 151 13.60 5.23 -5.09
N PRO A 152 14.50 5.78 -5.93
CA PRO A 152 15.87 6.05 -5.52
C PRO A 152 15.93 6.96 -4.30
N TYR A 153 16.87 6.67 -3.40
CA TYR A 153 17.12 7.51 -2.24
C TYR A 153 18.62 7.69 -1.99
N ASP A 154 18.97 8.89 -1.54
CA ASP A 154 20.28 9.25 -0.98
C ASP A 154 20.06 10.39 0.02
N ASP A 155 20.81 10.40 1.12
CA ASP A 155 20.68 11.44 2.16
C ASP A 155 20.83 12.87 1.62
N SER A 156 21.51 13.07 0.48
CA SER A 156 21.63 14.38 -0.18
C SER A 156 20.33 14.90 -0.78
N TYR A 157 19.31 14.06 -0.90
CA TYR A 157 17.96 14.47 -1.35
C TYR A 157 17.17 15.19 -0.25
N ILE A 158 17.69 15.18 0.98
CA ILE A 158 17.10 15.85 2.13
C ILE A 158 18.03 16.94 2.62
N TYR A 159 17.59 18.21 2.59
CA TYR A 159 18.40 19.32 3.08
C TYR A 159 18.36 19.50 4.60
N ASN A 160 17.30 19.05 5.27
CA ASN A 160 17.19 19.10 6.72
C ASN A 160 17.85 17.88 7.35
N THR A 161 19.12 18.00 7.73
CA THR A 161 19.89 16.88 8.27
C THR A 161 19.35 16.30 9.58
N ALA A 162 18.41 16.98 10.27
CA ALA A 162 17.74 16.45 11.43
C ALA A 162 16.61 15.44 11.07
N ARG A 163 16.28 15.32 9.78
CA ARG A 163 15.27 14.41 9.21
C ARG A 163 15.88 13.21 8.48
N LEU A 164 17.19 13.00 8.61
CA LEU A 164 17.86 11.88 7.95
C LEU A 164 17.75 10.57 8.73
N TRP A 165 17.54 10.62 10.03
CA TRP A 165 17.45 9.45 10.91
C TRP A 165 18.30 8.26 10.44
N ASP A 166 17.69 7.10 10.19
CA ASP A 166 18.27 5.89 9.61
C ASP A 166 17.80 5.62 8.17
N ASN A 167 17.25 6.61 7.50
CA ASN A 167 16.64 6.50 6.17
C ASN A 167 17.52 5.75 5.17
N LEU A 168 18.80 6.13 5.05
CA LEU A 168 19.72 5.47 4.12
C LEU A 168 20.02 4.01 4.54
N TYR A 169 20.01 3.72 5.83
CA TYR A 169 20.24 2.37 6.34
C TYR A 169 19.13 1.42 5.95
N VAL A 170 17.87 1.75 6.26
CA VAL A 170 16.72 0.91 5.92
C VAL A 170 16.50 0.82 4.41
N TYR A 171 16.79 1.92 3.69
CA TYR A 171 16.74 1.94 2.23
C TYR A 171 17.75 0.96 1.60
N ASP A 172 19.01 1.02 2.01
CA ASP A 172 20.08 0.15 1.48
C ASP A 172 19.84 -1.33 1.83
N GLN A 173 19.26 -1.64 2.99
CA GLN A 173 18.86 -3.00 3.36
C GLN A 173 17.78 -3.53 2.40
N LEU A 174 16.73 -2.76 2.19
CA LEU A 174 15.63 -3.14 1.29
C LEU A 174 16.10 -3.21 -0.18
N LEU A 175 16.90 -2.24 -0.62
CA LEU A 175 17.50 -2.25 -1.96
C LEU A 175 18.32 -3.52 -2.19
N THR A 176 19.22 -3.84 -1.25
CA THR A 176 20.04 -5.05 -1.30
C THR A 176 19.17 -6.31 -1.34
N ALA A 177 18.13 -6.38 -0.51
CA ALA A 177 17.23 -7.52 -0.51
C ALA A 177 16.52 -7.69 -1.86
N ALA A 178 16.04 -6.58 -2.46
CA ALA A 178 15.37 -6.62 -3.75
C ALA A 178 16.31 -6.98 -4.91
N GLU A 179 17.56 -6.55 -4.85
CA GLU A 179 18.57 -6.90 -5.87
C GLU A 179 19.08 -8.34 -5.78
N GLU A 180 19.17 -8.89 -4.56
CA GLU A 180 19.75 -10.22 -4.32
C GLU A 180 18.71 -11.36 -4.33
N THR A 181 17.41 -11.06 -4.16
CA THR A 181 16.38 -12.09 -4.11
C THR A 181 15.97 -12.51 -5.53
N GLU A 182 16.16 -13.79 -5.83
CA GLU A 182 15.81 -14.35 -7.14
C GLU A 182 14.30 -14.21 -7.42
N GLY A 183 13.94 -13.80 -8.62
CA GLY A 183 12.56 -13.65 -9.08
C GLY A 183 11.96 -12.27 -8.80
N VAL A 184 12.60 -11.44 -8.00
CA VAL A 184 12.14 -10.07 -7.71
C VAL A 184 12.49 -9.12 -8.85
N THR A 185 11.52 -8.33 -9.30
CA THR A 185 11.74 -7.21 -10.21
C THR A 185 11.74 -5.91 -9.42
N LEU A 186 12.90 -5.26 -9.31
CA LEU A 186 13.03 -3.96 -8.65
C LEU A 186 12.61 -2.83 -9.60
N ILE A 187 11.62 -2.04 -9.20
CA ILE A 187 11.11 -0.87 -9.93
C ILE A 187 11.52 0.41 -9.18
N GLN A 188 12.55 1.08 -9.67
CA GLN A 188 13.05 2.34 -9.09
C GLN A 188 12.48 3.59 -9.78
N HIS A 189 11.91 3.45 -10.97
CA HIS A 189 11.35 4.56 -11.75
C HIS A 189 9.97 4.20 -12.25
N LEU A 190 8.98 5.02 -11.94
CA LEU A 190 7.62 4.84 -12.43
C LEU A 190 7.40 5.64 -13.71
N ASN A 191 6.82 5.00 -14.72
CA ASN A 191 6.57 5.60 -16.03
C ASN A 191 5.11 5.37 -16.44
N PRO A 192 4.25 6.39 -16.45
CA PRO A 192 2.86 6.26 -16.86
C PRO A 192 2.68 5.85 -18.35
N GLY A 193 3.75 5.88 -19.13
CA GLY A 193 3.77 5.40 -20.51
C GLY A 193 4.24 3.95 -20.66
N ALA A 194 4.62 3.26 -19.59
CA ALA A 194 5.02 1.86 -19.62
C ALA A 194 3.84 0.95 -19.97
N ALA A 195 4.10 -0.16 -20.65
CA ALA A 195 3.06 -1.06 -21.12
C ALA A 195 2.56 -2.02 -20.03
N SER A 196 3.36 -2.24 -18.99
CA SER A 196 3.01 -3.15 -17.88
C SER A 196 3.59 -2.71 -16.55
N ALA A 197 3.13 -3.33 -15.47
CA ALA A 197 3.65 -3.11 -14.12
C ALA A 197 5.13 -3.50 -14.01
N GLU A 198 5.56 -4.56 -14.68
CA GLU A 198 6.96 -5.02 -14.73
C GLU A 198 7.89 -4.01 -15.43
N GLU A 199 7.34 -3.20 -16.32
CA GLU A 199 8.05 -2.09 -16.99
C GLU A 199 7.95 -0.77 -16.22
N GLY A 200 7.37 -0.78 -15.01
CA GLY A 200 7.23 0.37 -14.14
C GLY A 200 5.97 1.20 -14.36
N SER A 201 4.89 0.65 -14.93
CA SER A 201 3.61 1.35 -14.96
C SER A 201 3.11 1.59 -13.53
N PRO A 202 2.74 2.83 -13.17
CA PRO A 202 2.09 3.11 -11.88
C PRO A 202 0.62 2.68 -11.84
N ASP A 203 0.06 2.20 -12.94
CA ASP A 203 -1.34 1.88 -13.14
C ASP A 203 -1.46 0.45 -13.64
N PHE A 204 -2.04 -0.47 -12.85
CA PHE A 204 -2.13 -1.88 -13.19
C PHE A 204 -3.29 -2.61 -12.49
N ALA A 205 -3.71 -3.74 -13.10
CA ALA A 205 -4.67 -4.66 -12.49
C ALA A 205 -3.98 -5.58 -11.47
N PHE A 206 -4.66 -5.88 -10.38
CA PHE A 206 -4.24 -6.84 -9.36
C PHE A 206 -5.47 -7.65 -8.90
N GLY A 207 -5.70 -8.80 -9.51
CA GLY A 207 -6.91 -9.57 -9.30
C GLY A 207 -8.16 -8.72 -9.51
N ASN A 208 -8.98 -8.56 -8.47
CA ASN A 208 -10.18 -7.73 -8.51
C ASN A 208 -9.92 -6.24 -8.21
N PHE A 209 -8.68 -5.86 -7.93
CA PHE A 209 -8.29 -4.46 -7.77
C PHE A 209 -7.77 -3.86 -9.08
N HIS A 210 -7.96 -2.56 -9.19
CA HIS A 210 -7.19 -1.67 -10.02
C HIS A 210 -6.33 -0.79 -9.11
N ILE A 211 -5.02 -0.84 -9.29
CA ILE A 211 -4.03 -0.16 -8.46
C ILE A 211 -3.45 1.02 -9.24
N GLN A 212 -3.36 2.17 -8.56
CA GLN A 212 -2.65 3.34 -9.07
C GLN A 212 -1.66 3.82 -8.00
N ILE A 213 -0.36 3.75 -8.29
CA ILE A 213 0.68 4.37 -7.46
C ILE A 213 0.74 5.84 -7.84
N VAL A 214 0.74 6.72 -6.86
CA VAL A 214 0.70 8.18 -7.05
C VAL A 214 1.85 8.86 -6.32
N ASN A 215 2.11 10.13 -6.65
CA ASN A 215 3.20 10.94 -6.09
C ASN A 215 4.61 10.40 -6.45
N TYR A 216 4.77 9.90 -7.65
CA TYR A 216 6.02 9.32 -8.14
C TYR A 216 6.90 10.31 -8.94
N GLU A 217 6.61 11.57 -8.87
CA GLU A 217 7.41 12.61 -9.52
C GLU A 217 8.78 12.71 -8.84
N GLU A 218 9.85 12.65 -9.63
CA GLU A 218 11.24 12.57 -9.14
C GLU A 218 11.93 13.94 -9.09
N ASP A 219 11.21 15.01 -8.83
CA ASP A 219 11.77 16.37 -8.75
C ASP A 219 12.76 16.54 -7.59
N TYR A 220 12.64 15.73 -6.54
CA TYR A 220 13.55 15.68 -5.38
C TYR A 220 14.99 15.30 -5.76
N LEU A 221 15.22 14.62 -6.88
CA LEU A 221 16.56 14.30 -7.39
C LEU A 221 17.35 15.56 -7.79
N THR A 222 16.65 16.64 -8.12
CA THR A 222 17.23 17.92 -8.55
C THR A 222 16.90 19.08 -7.61
N SER A 223 15.91 18.94 -6.76
CA SER A 223 15.46 19.93 -5.79
C SER A 223 15.24 19.25 -4.44
N PRO A 224 16.29 19.13 -3.61
CA PRO A 224 16.22 18.45 -2.34
C PRO A 224 15.07 18.95 -1.46
N LYS A 225 14.41 18.02 -0.76
CA LYS A 225 13.25 18.26 0.10
C LYS A 225 13.67 18.47 1.56
N GLU A 226 12.75 18.94 2.38
CA GLU A 226 12.99 19.04 3.81
C GLU A 226 12.97 17.69 4.50
N ASP A 227 12.09 16.79 4.05
CA ASP A 227 11.80 15.48 4.64
C ASP A 227 11.46 14.49 3.52
N ALA A 228 11.72 13.20 3.74
CA ALA A 228 11.38 12.14 2.80
C ALA A 228 9.86 11.99 2.59
N ASN A 229 9.03 12.43 3.53
CA ASN A 229 7.58 12.49 3.38
C ASN A 229 7.13 13.28 2.15
N GLN A 230 7.94 14.27 1.70
CA GLN A 230 7.63 15.11 0.55
C GLN A 230 7.84 14.43 -0.82
N PHE A 231 8.30 13.19 -0.86
CA PHE A 231 8.28 12.33 -2.05
C PHE A 231 7.72 10.92 -1.74
N CYS A 232 6.92 10.84 -0.69
CA CYS A 232 6.26 9.61 -0.29
C CYS A 232 5.27 9.15 -1.36
N LEU A 233 5.33 7.89 -1.76
CA LEU A 233 4.33 7.28 -2.63
C LEU A 233 3.01 7.06 -1.90
N GLY A 234 1.90 7.16 -2.62
CA GLY A 234 0.59 6.71 -2.16
C GLY A 234 0.01 5.66 -3.10
N VAL A 235 -1.02 4.96 -2.65
CA VAL A 235 -1.70 3.96 -3.47
C VAL A 235 -3.21 4.20 -3.47
N ILE A 236 -3.79 4.31 -4.67
CA ILE A 236 -5.23 4.28 -4.85
C ILE A 236 -5.60 2.85 -5.26
N ALA A 237 -6.43 2.19 -4.46
CA ALA A 237 -6.94 0.86 -4.73
C ALA A 237 -8.44 0.93 -5.01
N SER A 238 -8.87 0.51 -6.20
CA SER A 238 -10.27 0.53 -6.61
C SER A 238 -10.77 -0.89 -6.88
N ALA A 239 -11.95 -1.25 -6.36
CA ALA A 239 -12.57 -2.54 -6.59
C ALA A 239 -14.09 -2.44 -6.43
N ASN A 240 -14.89 -3.08 -7.29
CA ASN A 240 -16.34 -3.19 -7.15
C ASN A 240 -17.08 -1.84 -6.95
N ASP A 241 -16.66 -0.80 -7.66
CA ASP A 241 -17.16 0.58 -7.54
C ASP A 241 -16.77 1.30 -6.23
N HIS A 242 -15.87 0.71 -5.41
CA HIS A 242 -15.29 1.32 -4.21
C HIS A 242 -13.87 1.80 -4.48
N ARG A 243 -13.48 2.85 -3.77
CA ARG A 243 -12.14 3.46 -3.86
C ARG A 243 -11.55 3.67 -2.48
N ALA A 244 -10.33 3.23 -2.32
CA ALA A 244 -9.51 3.49 -1.14
C ALA A 244 -8.29 4.34 -1.53
N PHE A 245 -7.92 5.29 -0.68
CA PHE A 245 -6.66 6.01 -0.78
C PHE A 245 -5.78 5.69 0.42
N LEU A 246 -4.73 4.93 0.16
CA LEU A 246 -3.68 4.59 1.13
C LEU A 246 -2.62 5.66 1.03
N THR A 247 -2.70 6.63 1.92
CA THR A 247 -1.96 7.90 1.80
C THR A 247 -0.51 7.80 2.24
N SER A 248 -0.17 6.79 3.07
CA SER A 248 1.10 6.77 3.78
C SER A 248 1.41 8.15 4.40
N ASP A 249 2.61 8.67 4.25
CA ASP A 249 3.02 9.95 4.86
C ASP A 249 2.92 11.15 3.92
N ILE A 250 2.22 11.02 2.77
CA ILE A 250 1.95 12.17 1.90
C ILE A 250 1.34 13.30 2.73
N ASP A 251 1.98 14.45 2.73
CA ASP A 251 1.49 15.67 3.35
C ASP A 251 1.07 16.73 2.29
N ASP A 252 0.63 17.88 2.75
CA ASP A 252 0.22 18.99 1.87
C ASP A 252 1.16 20.22 2.00
N VAL A 253 2.35 20.03 2.56
CA VAL A 253 3.34 21.12 2.75
C VAL A 253 3.71 21.74 1.41
N GLU A 254 3.89 20.93 0.38
CA GLU A 254 4.14 21.38 -1.00
C GLU A 254 2.88 21.31 -1.90
N GLY A 255 1.72 20.97 -1.33
CA GLY A 255 0.46 20.83 -2.04
C GLY A 255 0.24 19.46 -2.70
N ASP A 256 1.02 18.47 -2.34
CA ASP A 256 0.97 17.13 -2.95
C ASP A 256 -0.34 16.42 -2.67
N ALA A 257 -0.81 16.40 -1.43
CA ALA A 257 -2.07 15.78 -1.06
C ALA A 257 -3.24 16.39 -1.84
N SER A 258 -3.34 17.71 -1.89
CA SER A 258 -4.37 18.45 -2.64
C SER A 258 -4.28 18.22 -4.15
N ARG A 259 -3.06 18.16 -4.70
CA ARG A 259 -2.80 17.88 -6.12
C ARG A 259 -3.28 16.49 -6.51
N ILE A 260 -2.98 15.47 -5.70
CA ILE A 260 -3.41 14.08 -5.93
C ILE A 260 -4.94 13.98 -5.89
N VAL A 261 -5.58 14.57 -4.89
CA VAL A 261 -7.06 14.58 -4.79
C VAL A 261 -7.68 15.18 -6.04
N SER A 262 -7.14 16.31 -6.53
CA SER A 262 -7.61 16.96 -7.74
C SER A 262 -7.38 16.12 -9.01
N ASN A 263 -6.17 15.60 -9.18
CA ASN A 263 -5.77 14.88 -10.40
C ASN A 263 -6.51 13.54 -10.56
N TYR A 264 -6.77 12.85 -9.46
CA TYR A 264 -7.41 11.54 -9.45
C TYR A 264 -8.90 11.58 -9.07
N GLY A 265 -9.45 12.77 -8.80
CA GLY A 265 -10.86 12.95 -8.45
C GLY A 265 -11.24 12.18 -7.19
N LEU A 266 -10.44 12.29 -6.13
CA LEU A 266 -10.64 11.57 -4.87
C LEU A 266 -11.63 12.30 -3.95
N TYR A 267 -12.85 12.50 -4.43
CA TYR A 267 -13.93 13.15 -3.67
C TYR A 267 -14.98 12.12 -3.27
N SER A 268 -15.38 12.12 -1.99
CA SER A 268 -16.35 11.18 -1.44
C SER A 268 -15.95 9.72 -1.70
N ILE A 269 -14.73 9.36 -1.30
CA ILE A 269 -14.19 8.01 -1.42
C ILE A 269 -14.65 7.13 -0.25
N ASP A 270 -14.54 5.81 -0.40
CA ASP A 270 -15.02 4.89 0.63
C ASP A 270 -14.07 4.79 1.81
N LEU A 271 -12.75 4.69 1.57
CA LEU A 271 -11.75 4.53 2.61
C LEU A 271 -10.54 5.43 2.37
N MET A 272 -10.00 5.97 3.45
CA MET A 272 -8.74 6.70 3.45
C MET A 272 -7.95 6.36 4.72
N THR A 273 -6.64 6.12 4.58
CA THR A 273 -5.73 6.15 5.72
C THR A 273 -5.39 7.60 6.09
N SER A 274 -4.99 7.85 7.33
CA SER A 274 -4.57 9.19 7.71
C SER A 274 -3.23 9.54 7.07
N ASN A 275 -3.14 10.70 6.46
CA ASN A 275 -1.88 11.25 6.00
C ASN A 275 -0.91 11.39 7.19
N HIS A 276 0.31 10.90 7.04
CA HIS A 276 1.39 11.01 8.02
C HIS A 276 0.88 10.68 9.45
N HIS A 277 0.28 9.50 9.61
CA HIS A 277 -0.27 8.96 10.87
C HIS A 277 -1.28 9.89 11.57
N GLY A 278 -1.79 10.92 10.89
CA GLY A 278 -2.65 11.95 11.48
C GLY A 278 -1.87 12.96 12.34
N TYR A 279 -0.59 13.20 12.05
CA TYR A 279 0.14 14.29 12.68
C TYR A 279 -0.51 15.64 12.35
N PRO A 280 -0.53 16.58 13.32
CA PRO A 280 -1.00 17.94 13.09
C PRO A 280 -0.22 18.57 11.93
N ASN A 281 -0.91 19.22 11.01
CA ASN A 281 -0.37 19.91 9.84
C ASN A 281 0.06 19.01 8.65
N ALA A 282 -0.14 17.69 8.69
CA ALA A 282 0.03 16.87 7.50
C ALA A 282 -0.95 17.31 6.39
N VAL A 283 -2.21 17.48 6.78
CA VAL A 283 -3.27 18.03 5.92
C VAL A 283 -4.20 18.91 6.75
N ASP A 284 -4.94 19.79 6.09
CA ASP A 284 -5.88 20.67 6.75
C ASP A 284 -7.34 20.17 6.73
N ALA A 285 -8.23 20.92 7.39
CA ALA A 285 -9.64 20.55 7.47
C ALA A 285 -10.37 20.67 6.13
N ASP A 286 -9.94 21.58 5.25
CA ASP A 286 -10.53 21.78 3.94
C ASP A 286 -10.21 20.61 3.01
N TYR A 287 -8.97 20.10 3.08
CA TYR A 287 -8.58 18.87 2.40
C TYR A 287 -9.44 17.68 2.84
N LEU A 288 -9.56 17.44 4.15
CA LEU A 288 -10.38 16.33 4.67
C LEU A 288 -11.86 16.49 4.30
N ALA A 289 -12.39 17.71 4.30
CA ALA A 289 -13.75 17.99 3.87
C ALA A 289 -13.96 17.76 2.38
N ALA A 290 -12.94 18.02 1.54
CA ALA A 290 -12.98 17.77 0.11
C ALA A 290 -12.94 16.27 -0.21
N VAL A 291 -12.05 15.51 0.40
CA VAL A 291 -11.97 14.05 0.23
C VAL A 291 -13.22 13.37 0.77
N ASN A 292 -13.70 13.80 1.93
CA ASN A 292 -14.90 13.31 2.60
C ASN A 292 -15.03 11.77 2.59
N PRO A 293 -14.05 11.04 3.16
CA PRO A 293 -14.05 9.58 3.15
C PRO A 293 -15.16 9.02 4.05
N GLU A 294 -15.78 7.89 3.63
CA GLU A 294 -16.74 7.19 4.49
C GLU A 294 -16.05 6.57 5.71
N TYR A 295 -14.87 5.98 5.48
CA TYR A 295 -14.01 5.42 6.54
C TYR A 295 -12.67 6.13 6.53
N PHE A 296 -12.28 6.66 7.70
CA PHE A 296 -10.97 7.28 7.93
C PHE A 296 -10.20 6.48 8.98
N ILE A 297 -9.09 5.88 8.59
CA ILE A 297 -8.29 5.00 9.45
C ILE A 297 -7.01 5.71 9.86
N GLN A 298 -6.87 5.97 11.16
CA GLN A 298 -5.64 6.53 11.69
C GLN A 298 -4.66 5.41 12.07
N THR A 299 -3.44 5.48 11.55
CA THR A 299 -2.38 4.48 11.76
C THR A 299 -1.49 4.77 12.98
N LYS A 300 -1.83 5.77 13.79
CA LYS A 300 -1.11 6.13 15.02
C LYS A 300 -1.83 5.59 16.25
N SER A 301 -1.06 5.05 17.22
CA SER A 301 -1.60 4.73 18.54
C SER A 301 -2.02 6.02 19.28
N GLU A 302 -3.17 6.00 19.97
CA GLU A 302 -3.53 7.10 20.88
C GLU A 302 -2.41 7.29 21.92
N ALA A 303 -1.82 8.47 21.96
CA ALA A 303 -0.99 8.85 23.08
C ALA A 303 -1.81 8.68 24.37
N LYS A 304 -1.36 7.83 25.31
CA LYS A 304 -2.00 7.75 26.63
C LYS A 304 -2.04 9.16 27.18
N ARG A 305 -3.22 9.75 27.28
CA ARG A 305 -3.41 11.01 28.00
C ARG A 305 -3.02 10.71 29.44
N SER A 306 -1.83 11.19 29.81
CA SER A 306 -1.33 11.17 31.21
C SER A 306 -2.09 12.17 32.03
#